data_01578228f2bbdc0e8a8af066b739b12c
#
_entry.id   01578228f2bbdc0e8a8af066b739b12c
#
_cell.length_a   1.000
_cell.length_b   1.000
_cell.length_c   1.000
_cell.angle_alpha   90.00
_cell.angle_beta   90.00
_cell.angle_gamma   90.00
#
_symmetry.space_group_name_H-M   'P 1'
#
loop_
_entity.id
_entity.type
_entity.pdbx_description
1 polymer ?
#
loop_
_entity_poly.entity_id
_entity_poly.type
_entity_poly.pdbx_seq_one_letter_code
_entity_poly.pdbx_strand_id
1 'polypeptide(L)'
;MSEGVRPGRSSGAGAYELLLEAMEAGALPAGTRLREAELAERFGISRTPVREALKRLEAQGLVLHEPHHGAVVASLDYGQMTELYHMREVLEGTAAGLAATHATATEMEILREMVERDRRLLEDPVALAATN
;
A
#
# COMPACT_ATOMS: atom_id res chain seq x y z
N MET A 1 30.76 -10.50 7.79
CA MET A 1 30.08 -9.57 8.69
C MET A 1 28.58 -9.78 8.49
N SER A 2 27.96 -10.48 9.44
CA SER A 2 26.53 -10.80 9.39
C SER A 2 25.76 -9.54 9.81
N GLU A 3 25.04 -8.93 8.89
CA GLU A 3 24.04 -7.93 9.26
C GLU A 3 22.91 -8.64 10.02
N GLY A 4 22.81 -8.28 11.31
CA GLY A 4 21.86 -8.86 12.23
C GLY A 4 20.43 -8.60 11.77
N VAL A 5 19.71 -9.67 11.50
CA VAL A 5 18.25 -9.67 11.31
C VAL A 5 17.60 -8.97 12.50
N ARG A 6 16.96 -7.83 12.27
CA ARG A 6 16.21 -7.11 13.32
C ARG A 6 15.11 -8.02 13.87
N PRO A 7 15.00 -8.20 15.20
CA PRO A 7 14.14 -9.22 15.82
C PRO A 7 12.61 -9.05 15.63
N GLY A 8 12.15 -8.10 14.84
CA GLY A 8 10.73 -7.91 14.50
C GLY A 8 10.29 -8.48 13.15
N ARG A 9 11.23 -8.83 12.26
CA ARG A 9 10.91 -9.27 10.88
C ARG A 9 10.43 -10.71 10.75
N SER A 10 10.63 -11.54 11.75
CA SER A 10 10.20 -12.95 11.75
C SER A 10 8.80 -13.18 12.32
N SER A 11 8.09 -12.15 12.75
CA SER A 11 6.69 -12.21 13.18
C SER A 11 5.74 -12.03 11.97
N GLY A 12 4.47 -12.48 12.12
CA GLY A 12 3.45 -12.27 11.09
C GLY A 12 3.23 -10.79 10.74
N ALA A 13 3.41 -9.88 11.71
CA ALA A 13 3.37 -8.43 11.48
C ALA A 13 4.55 -7.96 10.62
N GLY A 14 5.78 -8.39 10.93
CA GLY A 14 6.96 -8.03 10.15
C GLY A 14 6.93 -8.61 8.73
N ALA A 15 6.40 -9.83 8.55
CA ALA A 15 6.20 -10.42 7.23
C ALA A 15 5.15 -9.66 6.40
N TYR A 16 4.08 -9.18 7.04
CA TYR A 16 3.06 -8.36 6.41
C TYR A 16 3.65 -7.04 5.86
N GLU A 17 4.42 -6.33 6.68
CA GLU A 17 5.09 -5.08 6.28
C GLU A 17 6.05 -5.31 5.11
N LEU A 18 6.87 -6.37 5.15
CA LEU A 18 7.78 -6.71 4.06
C LEU A 18 7.06 -6.99 2.73
N LEU A 19 5.93 -7.70 2.79
CA LEU A 19 5.13 -7.98 1.59
C LEU A 19 4.47 -6.70 1.06
N LEU A 20 3.91 -5.88 1.94
CA LEU A 20 3.28 -4.62 1.57
C LEU A 20 4.29 -3.66 0.91
N GLU A 21 5.45 -3.45 1.55
CA GLU A 21 6.54 -2.66 0.98
C GLU A 21 6.99 -3.18 -0.40
N ALA A 22 7.07 -4.51 -0.57
CA ALA A 22 7.46 -5.11 -1.85
C ALA A 22 6.40 -4.92 -2.95
N MET A 23 5.11 -4.87 -2.59
CA MET A 23 4.02 -4.54 -3.50
C MET A 23 4.05 -3.06 -3.89
N GLU A 24 4.18 -2.16 -2.92
CA GLU A 24 4.26 -0.71 -3.12
C GLU A 24 5.47 -0.30 -3.95
N ALA A 25 6.62 -0.92 -3.71
CA ALA A 25 7.84 -0.70 -4.49
C ALA A 25 7.80 -1.34 -5.90
N GLY A 26 6.71 -2.04 -6.26
CA GLY A 26 6.59 -2.72 -7.56
C GLY A 26 7.44 -3.99 -7.69
N ALA A 27 8.07 -4.45 -6.61
CA ALA A 27 8.87 -5.69 -6.59
C ALA A 27 7.98 -6.96 -6.58
N LEU A 28 6.70 -6.79 -6.25
CA LEU A 28 5.62 -7.77 -6.38
C LEU A 28 4.44 -7.08 -7.10
N PRO A 29 4.49 -6.92 -8.42
CA PRO A 29 3.46 -6.21 -9.18
C PRO A 29 2.12 -6.96 -9.17
N ALA A 30 1.04 -6.27 -9.52
CA ALA A 30 -0.30 -6.84 -9.67
C ALA A 30 -0.28 -8.08 -10.57
N GLY A 31 -1.03 -9.12 -10.20
CA GLY A 31 -1.06 -10.41 -10.88
C GLY A 31 0.11 -11.35 -10.54
N THR A 32 1.08 -10.91 -9.73
CA THR A 32 2.19 -11.77 -9.31
C THR A 32 1.68 -12.91 -8.44
N ARG A 33 2.07 -14.13 -8.78
CA ARG A 33 1.79 -15.32 -7.96
C ARG A 33 2.65 -15.34 -6.71
N LEU A 34 2.01 -15.50 -5.56
CA LEU A 34 2.62 -15.47 -4.24
C LEU A 34 2.75 -16.88 -3.68
N ARG A 35 3.94 -17.46 -3.75
CA ARG A 35 4.24 -18.77 -3.19
C ARG A 35 4.93 -18.63 -1.84
N GLU A 36 4.34 -19.21 -0.79
CA GLU A 36 4.88 -19.13 0.58
C GLU A 36 6.37 -19.49 0.65
N ALA A 37 6.79 -20.53 -0.08
CA ALA A 37 8.17 -21.00 -0.06
C ALA A 37 9.14 -19.99 -0.69
N GLU A 38 8.78 -19.44 -1.84
CA GLU A 38 9.58 -18.46 -2.56
C GLU A 38 9.70 -17.14 -1.78
N LEU A 39 8.59 -16.70 -1.17
CA LEU A 39 8.57 -15.51 -0.33
C LEU A 39 9.38 -15.68 0.96
N ALA A 40 9.25 -16.85 1.61
CA ALA A 40 10.03 -17.19 2.80
C ALA A 40 11.54 -17.15 2.51
N GLU A 41 11.95 -17.74 1.40
CA GLU A 41 13.35 -17.71 0.94
C GLU A 41 13.81 -16.29 0.60
N ARG A 42 13.02 -15.56 -0.20
CA ARG A 42 13.35 -14.19 -0.64
C ARG A 42 13.53 -13.22 0.52
N PHE A 43 12.69 -13.32 1.56
CA PHE A 43 12.74 -12.42 2.71
C PHE A 43 13.56 -12.96 3.89
N GLY A 44 14.10 -14.18 3.80
CA GLY A 44 14.90 -14.80 4.85
C GLY A 44 14.10 -15.09 6.13
N ILE A 45 12.81 -15.43 6.02
CA ILE A 45 11.91 -15.74 7.13
C ILE A 45 11.28 -17.12 6.94
N SER A 46 10.64 -17.66 8.00
CA SER A 46 9.94 -18.95 7.89
C SER A 46 8.59 -18.83 7.16
N ARG A 47 8.02 -19.96 6.72
CA ARG A 47 6.76 -19.97 5.96
C ARG A 47 5.54 -19.58 6.81
N THR A 48 5.57 -19.83 8.10
CA THR A 48 4.43 -19.53 8.99
C THR A 48 4.06 -18.04 9.00
N PRO A 49 4.99 -17.10 9.31
CA PRO A 49 4.68 -15.67 9.23
C PRO A 49 4.31 -15.20 7.82
N VAL A 50 4.87 -15.80 6.76
CA VAL A 50 4.45 -15.48 5.38
C VAL A 50 3.00 -15.85 5.15
N ARG A 51 2.58 -17.06 5.58
CA ARG A 51 1.19 -17.52 5.47
C ARG A 51 0.22 -16.63 6.23
N GLU A 52 0.58 -16.19 7.42
CA GLU A 52 -0.24 -15.29 8.24
C GLU A 52 -0.35 -13.90 7.56
N ALA A 53 0.73 -13.40 7.02
CA ALA A 53 0.76 -12.14 6.29
C ALA A 53 -0.11 -12.21 5.02
N LEU A 54 -0.01 -13.29 4.24
CA LEU A 54 -0.85 -13.49 3.04
C LEU A 54 -2.34 -13.55 3.39
N LYS A 55 -2.74 -14.24 4.45
CA LYS A 55 -4.14 -14.24 4.92
C LYS A 55 -4.62 -12.86 5.31
N ARG A 56 -3.77 -12.05 5.93
CA ARG A 56 -4.12 -10.68 6.29
C ARG A 56 -4.28 -9.79 5.06
N LEU A 57 -3.39 -9.92 4.08
CA LEU A 57 -3.49 -9.20 2.80
C LEU A 57 -4.73 -9.64 2.01
N GLU A 58 -5.08 -10.93 2.06
CA GLU A 58 -6.30 -11.47 1.44
C GLU A 58 -7.56 -10.90 2.10
N ALA A 59 -7.60 -10.80 3.42
CA ALA A 59 -8.71 -10.17 4.14
C ALA A 59 -8.89 -8.68 3.80
N GLN A 60 -7.83 -8.02 3.33
CA GLN A 60 -7.85 -6.63 2.86
C GLN A 60 -8.09 -6.49 1.35
N GLY A 61 -8.22 -7.59 0.62
CA GLY A 61 -8.40 -7.59 -0.82
C GLY A 61 -7.15 -7.26 -1.63
N LEU A 62 -5.97 -7.17 -1.00
CA LEU A 62 -4.69 -6.93 -1.67
C LEU A 62 -4.10 -8.21 -2.30
N VAL A 63 -4.55 -9.36 -1.83
CA VAL A 63 -4.23 -10.68 -2.37
C VAL A 63 -5.55 -11.40 -2.65
N LEU A 64 -5.61 -12.09 -3.78
CA LEU A 64 -6.76 -12.91 -4.19
C LEU A 64 -6.33 -14.37 -4.27
N HIS A 65 -7.28 -15.27 -4.05
CA HIS A 65 -7.06 -16.70 -4.27
C HIS A 65 -7.67 -17.10 -5.61
N GLU A 66 -6.82 -17.39 -6.58
CA GLU A 66 -7.28 -17.83 -7.90
C GLU A 66 -7.28 -19.37 -8.00
N PRO A 67 -8.32 -19.98 -8.58
CA PRO A 67 -8.35 -21.41 -8.86
C PRO A 67 -7.11 -21.82 -9.66
N HIS A 68 -6.43 -22.87 -9.22
CA HIS A 68 -5.21 -23.42 -9.84
C HIS A 68 -3.95 -22.53 -9.79
N HIS A 69 -4.06 -21.24 -9.43
CA HIS A 69 -2.93 -20.32 -9.33
C HIS A 69 -2.51 -20.03 -7.87
N GLY A 70 -3.41 -20.28 -6.90
CA GLY A 70 -3.16 -19.97 -5.48
C GLY A 70 -3.27 -18.48 -5.20
N ALA A 71 -2.49 -17.97 -4.27
CA ALA A 71 -2.47 -16.57 -3.91
C ALA A 71 -1.79 -15.71 -5.00
N VAL A 72 -2.43 -14.62 -5.41
CA VAL A 72 -1.92 -13.66 -6.39
C VAL A 72 -2.12 -12.24 -5.88
N VAL A 73 -1.24 -11.32 -6.25
CA VAL A 73 -1.43 -9.89 -5.98
C VAL A 73 -2.65 -9.40 -6.72
N ALA A 74 -3.59 -8.75 -6.02
CA ALA A 74 -4.81 -8.24 -6.63
C ALA A 74 -4.49 -7.26 -7.76
N SER A 75 -5.28 -7.33 -8.83
CA SER A 75 -5.25 -6.37 -9.92
C SER A 75 -6.64 -5.80 -10.12
N LEU A 76 -6.71 -4.52 -10.41
CA LEU A 76 -7.94 -3.90 -10.85
C LEU A 76 -8.00 -3.95 -12.38
N ASP A 77 -9.12 -4.39 -12.93
CA ASP A 77 -9.38 -4.21 -14.34
C ASP A 77 -9.74 -2.76 -14.66
N TYR A 78 -9.81 -2.42 -15.94
CA TYR A 78 -10.10 -1.05 -16.38
C TYR A 78 -11.47 -0.55 -15.88
N GLY A 79 -12.48 -1.42 -15.84
CA GLY A 79 -13.81 -1.09 -15.33
C GLY A 79 -13.76 -0.74 -13.85
N GLN A 80 -13.17 -1.60 -13.04
CA GLN A 80 -13.00 -1.39 -11.60
C GLN A 80 -12.20 -0.12 -11.30
N MET A 81 -11.16 0.15 -12.09
CA MET A 81 -10.37 1.37 -11.94
C MET A 81 -11.22 2.62 -12.23
N THR A 82 -12.03 2.58 -13.30
CA THR A 82 -12.93 3.67 -13.66
C THR A 82 -13.98 3.92 -12.58
N GLU A 83 -14.59 2.87 -12.03
CA GLU A 83 -15.54 2.97 -10.93
C GLU A 83 -14.90 3.56 -9.67
N LEU A 84 -13.68 3.13 -9.33
CA LEU A 84 -12.93 3.67 -8.20
C LEU A 84 -12.66 5.19 -8.35
N TYR A 85 -12.20 5.62 -9.52
CA TYR A 85 -11.98 7.04 -9.79
C TYR A 85 -13.28 7.86 -9.74
N HIS A 86 -14.39 7.30 -10.23
CA HIS A 86 -15.70 7.95 -10.14
C HIS A 86 -16.15 8.13 -8.68
N MET A 87 -15.97 7.10 -7.85
CA MET A 87 -16.28 7.21 -6.43
C MET A 87 -15.38 8.22 -5.71
N ARG A 88 -14.09 8.24 -6.03
CA ARG A 88 -13.16 9.23 -5.49
C ARG A 88 -13.56 10.66 -5.85
N GLU A 89 -13.93 10.91 -7.11
CA GLU A 89 -14.40 12.21 -7.58
C GLU A 89 -15.60 12.70 -6.74
N VAL A 90 -16.59 11.84 -6.52
CA VAL A 90 -17.78 12.18 -5.71
C VAL A 90 -17.40 12.45 -4.26
N LEU A 91 -16.60 11.58 -3.63
CA LEU A 91 -16.25 11.70 -2.22
C LEU A 91 -15.32 12.89 -1.98
N GLU A 92 -14.28 13.04 -2.78
CA GLU A 92 -13.30 14.14 -2.64
C GLU A 92 -13.95 15.49 -2.97
N GLY A 93 -14.80 15.54 -4.01
CA GLY A 93 -15.56 16.74 -4.35
C GLY A 93 -16.53 17.16 -3.25
N THR A 94 -17.22 16.19 -2.65
CA THR A 94 -18.14 16.44 -1.51
C THR A 94 -17.35 16.93 -0.28
N ALA A 95 -16.23 16.27 0.04
CA ALA A 95 -15.39 16.67 1.16
C ALA A 95 -14.81 18.07 0.98
N ALA A 96 -14.33 18.39 -0.24
CA ALA A 96 -13.85 19.75 -0.56
C ALA A 96 -14.94 20.81 -0.43
N GLY A 97 -16.16 20.51 -0.91
CA GLY A 97 -17.31 21.41 -0.76
C GLY A 97 -17.70 21.66 0.70
N LEU A 98 -17.68 20.62 1.52
CA LEU A 98 -17.95 20.74 2.96
C LEU A 98 -16.84 21.53 3.67
N ALA A 99 -15.57 21.26 3.35
CA ALA A 99 -14.44 22.01 3.89
C ALA A 99 -14.52 23.50 3.52
N ALA A 100 -14.85 23.82 2.28
CA ALA A 100 -15.00 25.21 1.82
C ALA A 100 -16.09 25.98 2.58
N THR A 101 -17.11 25.27 3.09
CA THR A 101 -18.25 25.89 3.80
C THR A 101 -18.06 25.93 5.31
N HIS A 102 -17.34 24.98 5.89
CA HIS A 102 -17.30 24.76 7.34
C HIS A 102 -15.91 24.87 7.95
N ALA A 103 -14.83 24.88 7.16
CA ALA A 103 -13.48 24.94 7.69
C ALA A 103 -13.22 26.27 8.42
N THR A 104 -12.62 26.17 9.58
CA THR A 104 -12.14 27.32 10.35
C THR A 104 -10.91 27.95 9.69
N ALA A 105 -10.58 29.18 10.07
CA ALA A 105 -9.38 29.87 9.57
C ALA A 105 -8.11 29.08 9.88
N THR A 106 -8.03 28.42 11.04
CA THR A 106 -6.88 27.58 11.43
C THR A 106 -6.74 26.34 10.54
N GLU A 107 -7.85 25.66 10.25
CA GLU A 107 -7.85 24.49 9.35
C GLU A 107 -7.47 24.89 7.92
N MET A 108 -7.90 26.04 7.45
CA MET A 108 -7.52 26.58 6.14
C MET A 108 -6.02 26.90 6.07
N GLU A 109 -5.42 27.38 7.16
CA GLU A 109 -3.98 27.61 7.22
C GLU A 109 -3.19 26.31 7.19
N ILE A 110 -3.62 25.30 7.94
CA ILE A 110 -3.04 23.95 7.91
C ILE A 110 -3.08 23.37 6.49
N LEU A 111 -4.22 23.49 5.81
CA LEU A 111 -4.34 23.02 4.42
C LEU A 111 -3.39 23.73 3.47
N ARG A 112 -3.21 25.06 3.62
CA ARG A 112 -2.23 25.80 2.81
C ARG A 112 -0.80 25.34 3.06
N GLU A 113 -0.43 25.12 4.31
CA GLU A 113 0.89 24.59 4.67
C GLU A 113 1.12 23.20 4.08
N MET A 114 0.11 22.32 4.11
CA MET A 114 0.18 20.99 3.50
C MET A 114 0.39 21.07 1.98
N VAL A 115 -0.39 21.89 1.28
CA VAL A 115 -0.26 22.09 -0.17
C VAL A 115 1.11 22.66 -0.53
N GLU A 116 1.61 23.64 0.22
CA GLU A 116 2.93 24.22 -0.02
C GLU A 116 4.07 23.24 0.24
N ARG A 117 3.93 22.38 1.25
CA ARG A 117 4.87 21.29 1.51
C ARG A 117 4.89 20.29 0.35
N ASP A 118 3.73 19.86 -0.11
CA ASP A 118 3.62 18.87 -1.19
C ASP A 118 4.09 19.45 -2.53
N ARG A 119 3.88 20.75 -2.76
CA ARG A 119 4.44 21.45 -3.92
C ARG A 119 5.96 21.39 -3.97
N ARG A 120 6.64 21.55 -2.84
CA ARG A 120 8.11 21.42 -2.76
C ARG A 120 8.58 19.99 -3.01
N LEU A 121 7.78 18.99 -2.59
CA LEU A 121 8.07 17.58 -2.85
C LEU A 121 7.96 17.22 -4.33
N LEU A 122 7.09 17.88 -5.09
CA LEU A 122 6.99 17.68 -6.55
C LEU A 122 8.26 18.11 -7.31
N GLU A 123 9.07 18.98 -6.72
CA GLU A 123 10.38 19.38 -7.25
C GLU A 123 11.48 18.34 -6.97
N ASP A 124 11.22 17.38 -6.06
CA ASP A 124 12.11 16.26 -5.74
C ASP A 124 11.36 14.91 -5.89
N PRO A 125 11.48 14.26 -7.06
CA PRO A 125 10.78 12.99 -7.33
C PRO A 125 11.14 11.84 -6.38
N VAL A 126 12.34 11.89 -5.77
CA VAL A 126 12.79 10.86 -4.81
C VAL A 126 12.08 11.04 -3.46
N ALA A 127 11.92 12.28 -3.03
CA ALA A 127 11.19 12.61 -1.79
C ALA A 127 9.69 12.32 -1.95
N LEU A 128 9.10 12.53 -3.13
CA LEU A 128 7.70 12.24 -3.42
C LEU A 128 7.40 10.73 -3.34
N ALA A 129 8.29 9.90 -3.84
CA ALA A 129 8.14 8.43 -3.80
C ALA A 129 8.21 7.87 -2.36
N ALA A 130 8.83 8.58 -1.43
CA ALA A 130 8.94 8.18 -0.02
C ALA A 130 7.74 8.60 0.85
N THR A 131 6.81 9.40 0.31
CA THR A 131 5.68 10.01 1.05
C THR A 131 4.33 9.34 0.72
N ASN A 132 4.32 8.43 -0.27
CA ASN A 132 3.16 7.60 -0.64
C ASN A 132 3.25 6.21 0.08
#